data_90fe7d33313e1e2e05d2ed3d2cabc1b6
#
_entry.id   90fe7d33313e1e2e05d2ed3d2cabc1b6
#
_cell.length_a   1.000
_cell.length_b   1.000
_cell.length_c   1.000
_cell.angle_alpha   90.00
_cell.angle_beta   90.00
_cell.angle_gamma   90.00
#
_symmetry.space_group_name_H-M   'P 1'
#
loop_
_entity.id
_entity.type
_entity.pdbx_description
1 polymer ?
#
loop_
_entity_poly.entity_id
_entity_poly.type
_entity_poly.pdbx_seq_one_letter_code
_entity_poly.pdbx_strand_id
1 'polypeptide(L)'
;MKKVKAGYTRKALAALVAAIFLFAGLGLLAYSLLGGGTPASAESPDRVRGRISEELEKKFHRSIPERIVETVSGSQAKTPESKKLELTIPALDRVDGVPVYDAPERGYEKALHDGVVHVRGTGFPWQDVANVYIAGHRVGYPGTRSNLVFWDLDKLEKGDEIFLTDADGTRYTYEVFENRVISPDTVSIMRSTKGKNIVSLQTCTLPDYSQRLIVQGELKDKK
;
A
#
# COMPACT_ATOMS: atom_id res chain seq x y z
N MET A 1 -12.26 20.24 -49.17
CA MET A 1 -12.61 20.35 -47.76
C MET A 1 -11.48 21.05 -47.01
N LYS A 2 -11.68 22.34 -46.63
CA LYS A 2 -10.64 23.15 -45.94
C LYS A 2 -10.72 22.92 -44.43
N LYS A 3 -9.60 22.43 -43.81
CA LYS A 3 -9.47 22.33 -42.34
C LYS A 3 -9.16 23.70 -41.78
N VAL A 4 -10.07 24.25 -40.97
CA VAL A 4 -9.84 25.48 -40.18
C VAL A 4 -9.05 25.09 -38.92
N LYS A 5 -7.80 25.57 -38.81
CA LYS A 5 -6.99 25.49 -37.59
C LYS A 5 -7.33 26.69 -36.72
N ALA A 6 -8.03 26.48 -35.58
CA ALA A 6 -8.21 27.50 -34.56
C ALA A 6 -6.93 27.58 -33.71
N GLY A 7 -6.07 28.52 -34.04
CA GLY A 7 -4.88 28.85 -33.26
C GLY A 7 -5.20 29.97 -32.26
N TYR A 8 -5.51 29.65 -31.01
CA TYR A 8 -5.57 30.64 -29.93
C TYR A 8 -4.14 31.04 -29.55
N THR A 9 -3.82 32.32 -29.69
CA THR A 9 -2.52 32.84 -29.29
C THR A 9 -2.42 32.89 -27.75
N ARG A 10 -1.22 32.62 -27.21
CA ARG A 10 -0.94 32.67 -25.75
C ARG A 10 -1.40 33.96 -25.07
N LYS A 11 -1.46 35.08 -25.82
CA LYS A 11 -1.97 36.39 -25.33
C LYS A 11 -3.47 36.40 -25.10
N ALA A 12 -4.27 35.69 -25.91
CA ALA A 12 -5.72 35.62 -25.73
C ALA A 12 -6.10 34.76 -24.51
N LEU A 13 -5.33 33.70 -24.21
CA LEU A 13 -5.54 32.87 -23.02
C LEU A 13 -5.22 33.62 -21.73
N ALA A 14 -4.14 34.41 -21.73
CA ALA A 14 -3.74 35.25 -20.57
C ALA A 14 -4.78 36.33 -20.28
N ALA A 15 -5.37 36.94 -21.31
CA ALA A 15 -6.42 37.97 -21.14
C ALA A 15 -7.72 37.36 -20.55
N LEU A 16 -8.05 36.13 -20.92
CA LEU A 16 -9.26 35.42 -20.41
C LEU A 16 -9.11 35.05 -18.93
N VAL A 17 -7.94 34.60 -18.51
CA VAL A 17 -7.65 34.28 -17.11
C VAL A 17 -7.65 35.54 -16.23
N ALA A 18 -7.07 36.66 -16.71
CA ALA A 18 -7.08 37.92 -15.98
C ALA A 18 -8.51 38.49 -15.79
N ALA A 19 -9.39 38.33 -16.80
CA ALA A 19 -10.79 38.75 -16.68
C ALA A 19 -11.56 37.96 -15.63
N ILE A 20 -11.34 36.64 -15.53
CA ILE A 20 -12.00 35.78 -14.52
C ILE A 20 -11.62 36.22 -13.09
N PHE A 21 -10.35 36.56 -12.83
CA PHE A 21 -9.91 37.02 -11.51
C PHE A 21 -10.45 38.41 -11.15
N LEU A 22 -10.63 39.32 -12.13
CA LEU A 22 -11.21 40.62 -11.91
C LEU A 22 -12.71 40.52 -11.54
N PHE A 23 -13.49 39.67 -12.21
CA PHE A 23 -14.90 39.47 -11.89
C PHE A 23 -15.12 38.78 -10.54
N ALA A 24 -14.28 37.81 -10.17
CA ALA A 24 -14.32 37.12 -8.87
C ALA A 24 -13.98 38.10 -7.71
N GLY A 25 -12.99 39.01 -7.91
CA GLY A 25 -12.61 40.01 -6.93
C GLY A 25 -13.69 41.06 -6.70
N LEU A 26 -14.34 41.55 -7.76
CA LEU A 26 -15.43 42.52 -7.68
C LEU A 26 -16.69 41.92 -7.02
N GLY A 27 -16.99 40.64 -7.24
CA GLY A 27 -18.11 39.94 -6.60
C GLY A 27 -17.94 39.85 -5.08
N LEU A 28 -16.74 39.58 -4.59
CA LEU A 28 -16.42 39.53 -3.15
C LEU A 28 -16.50 40.89 -2.48
N LEU A 29 -16.07 41.97 -3.15
CA LEU A 29 -16.15 43.34 -2.64
C LEU A 29 -17.60 43.82 -2.58
N ALA A 30 -18.42 43.54 -3.58
CA ALA A 30 -19.85 43.88 -3.59
C ALA A 30 -20.63 43.17 -2.47
N TYR A 31 -20.28 41.90 -2.19
CA TYR A 31 -20.90 41.15 -1.10
C TYR A 31 -20.59 41.71 0.29
N SER A 32 -19.37 42.21 0.50
CA SER A 32 -18.98 42.83 1.78
C SER A 32 -19.56 44.23 2.00
N LEU A 33 -19.90 44.95 0.93
CA LEU A 33 -20.46 46.34 1.01
C LEU A 33 -21.99 46.38 1.12
N LEU A 34 -22.70 45.29 0.77
CA LEU A 34 -24.18 45.22 0.81
C LEU A 34 -24.75 44.69 2.12
N GLY A 35 -24.02 44.75 3.23
CA GLY A 35 -24.55 44.55 4.57
C GLY A 35 -25.07 43.14 4.85
N GLY A 36 -24.41 42.14 4.34
CA GLY A 36 -24.66 40.73 4.74
C GLY A 36 -24.35 40.58 6.22
N GLY A 37 -25.38 40.39 7.05
CA GLY A 37 -25.27 40.15 8.48
C GLY A 37 -24.26 39.00 8.74
N THR A 38 -23.47 39.17 9.78
CA THR A 38 -22.56 38.12 10.27
C THR A 38 -23.36 36.85 10.47
N PRO A 39 -23.05 35.74 9.81
CA PRO A 39 -23.68 34.46 10.14
C PRO A 39 -23.30 34.13 11.59
N ALA A 40 -24.29 33.89 12.43
CA ALA A 40 -24.11 33.41 13.78
C ALA A 40 -23.06 32.30 13.76
N SER A 41 -21.98 32.49 14.53
CA SER A 41 -20.84 31.60 14.78
C SER A 41 -20.93 30.24 14.07
N ALA A 42 -20.34 30.16 12.89
CA ALA A 42 -20.11 28.90 12.23
C ALA A 42 -19.21 28.05 13.15
N GLU A 43 -19.77 27.02 13.72
CA GLU A 43 -19.07 26.08 14.56
C GLU A 43 -17.90 25.48 13.76
N SER A 44 -16.73 25.42 14.37
CA SER A 44 -15.53 24.95 13.67
C SER A 44 -15.76 23.54 13.11
N PRO A 45 -15.24 23.21 11.92
CA PRO A 45 -15.40 21.89 11.29
C PRO A 45 -15.01 20.73 12.21
N ASP A 46 -14.06 20.94 13.13
CA ASP A 46 -13.59 19.94 14.09
C ASP A 46 -14.64 19.67 15.20
N ARG A 47 -15.43 20.66 15.61
CA ARG A 47 -16.54 20.45 16.59
C ARG A 47 -17.72 19.70 15.97
N VAL A 48 -18.01 19.97 14.70
CA VAL A 48 -19.07 19.26 13.96
C VAL A 48 -18.64 17.81 13.74
N ARG A 49 -17.39 17.58 13.39
CA ARG A 49 -16.84 16.24 13.20
C ARG A 49 -16.83 15.41 14.50
N GLY A 50 -16.46 16.05 15.62
CA GLY A 50 -16.49 15.42 16.94
C GLY A 50 -17.90 14.99 17.38
N ARG A 51 -18.92 15.85 17.17
CA ARG A 51 -20.32 15.54 17.51
C ARG A 51 -20.90 14.42 16.62
N ILE A 52 -20.59 14.42 15.33
CA ILE A 52 -21.07 13.38 14.41
C ILE A 52 -20.45 12.02 14.78
N SER A 53 -19.17 11.97 15.15
CA SER A 53 -18.54 10.72 15.57
C SER A 53 -19.14 10.21 16.89
N GLU A 54 -19.40 11.08 17.85
CA GLU A 54 -19.98 10.72 19.15
C GLU A 54 -21.44 10.24 19.05
N GLU A 55 -22.25 10.87 18.18
CA GLU A 55 -23.61 10.41 17.91
C GLU A 55 -23.66 9.09 17.13
N LEU A 56 -22.73 8.89 16.18
CA LEU A 56 -22.60 7.63 15.45
C LEU A 56 -22.15 6.50 16.37
N GLU A 57 -21.20 6.73 17.26
CA GLU A 57 -20.79 5.72 18.25
C GLU A 57 -21.90 5.38 19.22
N LYS A 58 -22.66 6.35 19.73
CA LYS A 58 -23.83 6.10 20.59
C LYS A 58 -24.93 5.32 19.89
N LYS A 59 -25.19 5.58 18.61
CA LYS A 59 -26.16 4.82 17.80
C LYS A 59 -25.65 3.41 17.47
N PHE A 60 -24.36 3.27 17.20
CA PHE A 60 -23.76 1.97 16.90
C PHE A 60 -23.75 1.04 18.13
N HIS A 61 -23.41 1.57 19.32
CA HIS A 61 -23.44 0.80 20.58
C HIS A 61 -24.85 0.38 21.02
N ARG A 62 -25.92 1.11 20.60
CA ARG A 62 -27.28 0.82 20.97
C ARG A 62 -27.97 -0.22 20.09
N SER A 63 -27.40 -0.55 18.93
CA SER A 63 -28.03 -1.41 17.92
C SER A 63 -27.41 -2.80 17.78
N ILE A 64 -26.34 -3.11 18.52
CA ILE A 64 -25.70 -4.42 18.48
C ILE A 64 -26.05 -5.18 19.75
N PRO A 65 -26.82 -6.29 19.68
CA PRO A 65 -27.04 -7.17 20.84
C PRO A 65 -25.68 -7.71 21.33
N GLU A 66 -25.50 -7.73 22.65
CA GLU A 66 -24.30 -8.19 23.35
C GLU A 66 -23.75 -9.55 22.83
N ARG A 67 -24.68 -10.44 22.40
CA ARG A 67 -24.33 -11.73 21.75
C ARG A 67 -23.60 -11.64 20.42
N ILE A 68 -23.69 -10.51 19.68
CA ILE A 68 -23.00 -10.35 18.41
C ILE A 68 -21.56 -9.88 18.65
N VAL A 69 -21.31 -9.15 19.75
CA VAL A 69 -19.96 -8.72 20.13
C VAL A 69 -19.06 -9.91 20.45
N GLU A 70 -19.58 -10.94 21.12
CA GLU A 70 -18.83 -12.18 21.41
C GLU A 70 -18.53 -13.01 20.15
N THR A 71 -19.42 -12.99 19.14
CA THR A 71 -19.24 -13.78 17.91
C THR A 71 -18.30 -13.08 16.90
N VAL A 72 -18.20 -11.74 16.95
CA VAL A 72 -17.27 -10.96 16.10
C VAL A 72 -15.90 -10.86 16.78
N SER A 73 -15.80 -11.07 18.09
CA SER A 73 -14.54 -11.17 18.84
C SER A 73 -13.80 -12.51 18.62
N GLY A 74 -14.43 -13.46 17.93
CA GLY A 74 -13.82 -14.70 17.49
C GLY A 74 -12.91 -14.47 16.28
N SER A 75 -11.61 -14.34 16.53
CA SER A 75 -10.52 -14.32 15.54
C SER A 75 -10.11 -12.95 15.01
N GLN A 76 -9.91 -11.97 15.86
CA GLN A 76 -8.89 -10.97 15.54
C GLN A 76 -7.54 -11.67 15.68
N ALA A 77 -6.89 -11.99 14.55
CA ALA A 77 -5.53 -12.48 14.57
C ALA A 77 -4.70 -11.49 15.38
N LYS A 78 -4.09 -11.97 16.49
CA LYS A 78 -3.29 -11.14 17.39
C LYS A 78 -2.23 -10.43 16.56
N THR A 79 -2.26 -9.10 16.54
CA THR A 79 -1.20 -8.31 15.92
C THR A 79 0.06 -8.48 16.77
N PRO A 80 1.20 -8.90 16.20
CA PRO A 80 2.44 -9.07 16.95
C PRO A 80 2.95 -7.74 17.51
N GLU A 81 3.79 -7.79 18.55
CA GLU A 81 4.36 -6.62 19.21
C GLU A 81 5.14 -5.70 18.26
N SER A 82 5.71 -6.29 17.20
CA SER A 82 6.44 -5.53 16.19
C SER A 82 6.16 -6.07 14.78
N LYS A 83 6.41 -5.21 13.78
CA LYS A 83 6.26 -5.56 12.36
C LYS A 83 7.49 -6.27 11.78
N LYS A 84 8.38 -6.78 12.63
CA LYS A 84 9.54 -7.56 12.17
C LYS A 84 9.06 -8.88 11.60
N LEU A 85 9.59 -9.22 10.44
CA LEU A 85 9.35 -10.49 9.77
C LEU A 85 10.69 -11.07 9.32
N GLU A 86 10.74 -12.40 9.24
CA GLU A 86 11.82 -13.15 8.60
C GLU A 86 11.24 -13.97 7.46
N LEU A 87 11.97 -14.01 6.34
CA LEU A 87 11.60 -14.76 5.14
C LEU A 87 12.50 -15.98 4.99
N THR A 88 11.89 -17.15 4.84
CA THR A 88 12.58 -18.41 4.49
C THR A 88 11.87 -19.06 3.32
N ILE A 89 12.63 -19.52 2.33
CA ILE A 89 12.14 -20.26 1.17
C ILE A 89 13.00 -21.51 1.01
N PRO A 90 12.51 -22.70 1.44
CA PRO A 90 13.33 -23.92 1.45
C PRO A 90 13.93 -24.33 0.10
N ALA A 91 13.24 -23.98 -1.01
CA ALA A 91 13.72 -24.24 -2.35
C ALA A 91 14.87 -23.31 -2.80
N LEU A 92 15.21 -22.28 -2.01
CA LEU A 92 16.22 -21.29 -2.35
C LEU A 92 17.27 -21.17 -1.24
N ASP A 93 18.47 -21.72 -1.42
CA ASP A 93 19.57 -21.72 -0.43
C ASP A 93 19.93 -20.33 0.11
N ARG A 94 19.65 -19.26 -0.64
CA ARG A 94 19.99 -17.88 -0.26
C ARG A 94 18.93 -17.20 0.59
N VAL A 95 17.78 -17.82 0.79
CA VAL A 95 16.62 -17.23 1.47
C VAL A 95 16.27 -18.08 2.70
N ASP A 96 17.14 -17.99 3.69
CA ASP A 96 16.96 -18.64 5.00
C ASP A 96 17.10 -17.59 6.12
N GLY A 97 16.00 -17.31 6.83
CA GLY A 97 15.95 -16.33 7.91
C GLY A 97 16.31 -14.90 7.46
N VAL A 98 15.95 -14.53 6.23
CA VAL A 98 16.27 -13.20 5.70
C VAL A 98 15.38 -12.15 6.35
N PRO A 99 15.96 -11.08 6.95
CA PRO A 99 15.18 -10.01 7.56
C PRO A 99 14.29 -9.28 6.53
N VAL A 100 13.02 -9.06 6.90
CA VAL A 100 12.06 -8.27 6.12
C VAL A 100 11.83 -6.94 6.86
N TYR A 101 12.27 -5.85 6.27
CA TYR A 101 12.21 -4.53 6.89
C TYR A 101 10.94 -3.76 6.49
N ASP A 102 10.13 -3.34 7.46
CA ASP A 102 9.05 -2.35 7.25
C ASP A 102 9.66 -0.94 7.32
N ALA A 103 10.35 -0.54 6.25
CA ALA A 103 11.03 0.74 6.15
C ALA A 103 10.18 1.78 5.40
N PRO A 104 10.33 3.10 5.69
CA PRO A 104 9.80 4.14 4.81
C PRO A 104 10.58 4.14 3.47
N GLU A 105 9.96 4.62 2.39
CA GLU A 105 10.58 4.61 1.04
C GLU A 105 12.02 5.16 1.01
N ARG A 106 12.28 6.26 1.73
CA ARG A 106 13.62 6.84 1.89
C ARG A 106 14.64 5.91 2.56
N GLY A 107 14.19 4.84 3.18
CA GLY A 107 15.03 3.86 3.88
C GLY A 107 15.18 2.54 3.13
N TYR A 108 14.54 2.38 1.98
CA TYR A 108 14.55 1.13 1.22
C TYR A 108 15.96 0.71 0.80
N GLU A 109 16.77 1.64 0.28
CA GLU A 109 18.16 1.33 -0.12
C GLU A 109 18.96 0.73 1.04
N LYS A 110 18.89 1.37 2.23
CA LYS A 110 19.58 0.86 3.41
C LYS A 110 19.07 -0.52 3.84
N ALA A 111 17.76 -0.71 3.84
CA ALA A 111 17.14 -1.98 4.21
C ALA A 111 17.50 -3.10 3.21
N LEU A 112 17.55 -2.78 1.93
CA LEU A 112 17.92 -3.69 0.86
C LEU A 112 19.42 -4.10 0.86
N HIS A 113 20.28 -3.44 1.64
CA HIS A 113 21.66 -3.92 1.86
C HIS A 113 21.71 -5.14 2.80
N ASP A 114 20.80 -5.25 3.76
CA ASP A 114 20.85 -6.27 4.81
C ASP A 114 19.78 -7.37 4.65
N GLY A 115 18.74 -7.13 3.86
CA GLY A 115 17.63 -8.06 3.68
C GLY A 115 16.71 -7.67 2.53
N VAL A 116 15.41 -7.87 2.75
CA VAL A 116 14.35 -7.51 1.83
C VAL A 116 13.41 -6.48 2.47
N VAL A 117 12.59 -5.80 1.68
CA VAL A 117 11.70 -4.73 2.14
C VAL A 117 10.25 -5.14 2.00
N HIS A 118 9.48 -5.02 3.07
CA HIS A 118 8.02 -4.97 3.01
C HIS A 118 7.59 -3.63 2.43
N VAL A 119 6.88 -3.66 1.31
CA VAL A 119 6.46 -2.45 0.60
C VAL A 119 5.35 -1.76 1.38
N ARG A 120 5.58 -0.50 1.73
CA ARG A 120 4.67 0.28 2.56
C ARG A 120 3.28 0.41 1.92
N GLY A 121 2.24 0.27 2.76
CA GLY A 121 0.84 0.35 2.32
C GLY A 121 0.26 -0.98 1.84
N THR A 122 1.06 -2.06 1.84
CA THR A 122 0.58 -3.42 1.59
C THR A 122 0.25 -4.13 2.92
N GLY A 123 -0.38 -5.32 2.83
CA GLY A 123 -0.84 -6.06 4.01
C GLY A 123 0.25 -6.79 4.76
N PHE A 124 -0.09 -7.34 5.93
CA PHE A 124 0.77 -8.17 6.77
C PHE A 124 0.21 -9.58 6.93
N PRO A 125 1.04 -10.61 7.22
CA PRO A 125 0.62 -12.01 7.25
C PRO A 125 -0.45 -12.32 8.30
N TRP A 126 -0.55 -11.56 9.37
CA TRP A 126 -1.56 -11.75 10.42
C TRP A 126 -2.96 -11.19 10.09
N GLN A 127 -3.13 -10.53 8.94
CA GLN A 127 -4.43 -10.04 8.48
C GLN A 127 -5.20 -11.13 7.73
N ASP A 128 -6.53 -11.15 7.84
CA ASP A 128 -7.35 -12.15 7.15
C ASP A 128 -7.33 -11.98 5.63
N VAL A 129 -7.28 -10.73 5.16
CA VAL A 129 -7.17 -10.39 3.74
C VAL A 129 -5.96 -9.48 3.56
N ALA A 130 -4.95 -9.99 2.88
CA ALA A 130 -3.68 -9.29 2.69
C ALA A 130 -3.05 -9.59 1.33
N ASN A 131 -2.22 -8.66 0.87
CA ASN A 131 -1.13 -8.94 -0.04
C ASN A 131 0.15 -8.46 0.66
N VAL A 132 0.93 -9.39 1.18
CA VAL A 132 2.20 -9.11 1.85
C VAL A 132 3.25 -8.94 0.76
N TYR A 133 3.49 -7.68 0.36
CA TYR A 133 4.36 -7.40 -0.78
C TYR A 133 5.79 -7.14 -0.34
N ILE A 134 6.72 -7.99 -0.81
CA ILE A 134 8.12 -8.00 -0.40
C ILE A 134 9.01 -7.82 -1.62
N ALA A 135 9.87 -6.80 -1.61
CA ALA A 135 10.83 -6.52 -2.67
C ALA A 135 12.26 -6.83 -2.21
N GLY A 136 13.04 -7.42 -3.10
CA GLY A 136 14.45 -7.75 -2.86
C GLY A 136 15.28 -7.68 -4.15
N HIS A 137 16.61 -7.58 -3.99
CA HIS A 137 17.52 -7.54 -5.11
C HIS A 137 17.66 -8.89 -5.80
N ARG A 138 17.65 -8.89 -7.14
CA ARG A 138 18.17 -10.00 -7.93
C ARG A 138 19.68 -9.95 -7.99
N VAL A 139 20.22 -8.78 -8.32
CA VAL A 139 21.62 -8.42 -8.19
C VAL A 139 21.67 -7.09 -7.48
N GLY A 140 22.19 -7.08 -6.28
CA GLY A 140 22.36 -5.89 -5.46
C GLY A 140 23.82 -5.43 -5.42
N TYR A 141 24.19 -4.81 -4.32
CA TYR A 141 25.55 -4.29 -4.13
C TYR A 141 26.51 -5.39 -3.66
N PRO A 142 27.66 -5.60 -4.33
CA PRO A 142 28.66 -6.56 -3.89
C PRO A 142 29.10 -6.33 -2.45
N GLY A 143 29.24 -7.40 -1.70
CA GLY A 143 29.62 -7.34 -0.27
C GLY A 143 28.50 -7.02 0.69
N THR A 144 27.28 -6.80 0.23
CA THR A 144 26.12 -6.68 1.09
C THR A 144 25.50 -8.06 1.37
N ARG A 145 24.78 -8.17 2.50
CA ARG A 145 24.18 -9.43 2.95
C ARG A 145 23.10 -9.94 1.99
N SER A 146 22.37 -9.04 1.35
CA SER A 146 21.26 -9.33 0.44
C SER A 146 21.61 -9.21 -1.05
N ASN A 147 22.91 -9.15 -1.40
CA ASN A 147 23.37 -8.91 -2.79
C ASN A 147 22.64 -9.78 -3.83
N LEU A 148 22.46 -11.08 -3.55
CA LEU A 148 21.84 -12.04 -4.45
C LEU A 148 20.64 -12.75 -3.81
N VAL A 149 19.91 -12.06 -2.92
CA VAL A 149 18.85 -12.68 -2.12
C VAL A 149 17.78 -13.31 -2.99
N PHE A 150 17.37 -12.67 -4.08
CA PHE A 150 16.37 -13.19 -5.03
C PHE A 150 16.98 -13.59 -6.39
N TRP A 151 18.26 -14.00 -6.39
CA TRP A 151 18.93 -14.46 -7.62
C TRP A 151 18.18 -15.59 -8.32
N ASP A 152 17.74 -16.57 -7.55
CA ASP A 152 17.09 -17.79 -8.02
C ASP A 152 15.55 -17.75 -7.91
N LEU A 153 14.95 -16.56 -7.69
CA LEU A 153 13.50 -16.43 -7.48
C LEU A 153 12.66 -16.96 -8.65
N ASP A 154 13.20 -16.95 -9.86
CA ASP A 154 12.58 -17.52 -11.07
C ASP A 154 12.55 -19.05 -11.11
N LYS A 155 13.25 -19.72 -10.21
CA LYS A 155 13.25 -21.19 -10.09
C LYS A 155 12.10 -21.72 -9.24
N LEU A 156 11.39 -20.84 -8.53
CA LEU A 156 10.23 -21.27 -7.74
C LEU A 156 9.11 -21.76 -8.64
N GLU A 157 8.61 -22.93 -8.31
CA GLU A 157 7.53 -23.59 -9.00
C GLU A 157 6.24 -23.59 -8.16
N LYS A 158 5.12 -23.87 -8.82
CA LYS A 158 3.84 -24.02 -8.13
C LYS A 158 3.92 -25.20 -7.15
N GLY A 159 3.54 -24.93 -5.88
CA GLY A 159 3.61 -25.90 -4.78
C GLY A 159 4.79 -25.66 -3.85
N ASP A 160 5.79 -24.86 -4.24
CA ASP A 160 6.89 -24.50 -3.34
C ASP A 160 6.38 -23.66 -2.15
N GLU A 161 7.03 -23.83 -1.01
CA GLU A 161 6.65 -23.15 0.22
C GLU A 161 7.45 -21.86 0.44
N ILE A 162 6.76 -20.85 0.96
CA ILE A 162 7.34 -19.59 1.41
C ILE A 162 6.92 -19.39 2.87
N PHE A 163 7.88 -19.21 3.76
CA PHE A 163 7.62 -18.98 5.17
C PHE A 163 7.88 -17.53 5.53
N LEU A 164 6.92 -16.91 6.21
CA LEU A 164 7.11 -15.66 6.93
C LEU A 164 6.97 -15.96 8.43
N THR A 165 7.96 -15.57 9.22
CA THR A 165 7.92 -15.69 10.69
C THR A 165 7.86 -14.29 11.28
N ASP A 166 6.87 -14.04 12.16
CA ASP A 166 6.73 -12.75 12.83
C ASP A 166 7.58 -12.67 14.12
N ALA A 167 7.52 -11.52 14.77
CA ALA A 167 8.30 -11.23 15.99
C ALA A 167 7.89 -12.10 17.19
N ASP A 168 6.67 -12.62 17.20
CA ASP A 168 6.15 -13.51 18.25
C ASP A 168 6.50 -14.99 17.96
N GLY A 169 7.16 -15.26 16.83
CA GLY A 169 7.54 -16.61 16.39
C GLY A 169 6.45 -17.35 15.61
N THR A 170 5.32 -16.69 15.29
CA THR A 170 4.27 -17.30 14.45
C THR A 170 4.78 -17.45 13.04
N ARG A 171 4.74 -18.68 12.51
CA ARG A 171 5.08 -18.99 11.13
C ARG A 171 3.83 -19.03 10.26
N TYR A 172 3.85 -18.27 9.19
CA TYR A 172 2.85 -18.23 8.13
C TYR A 172 3.39 -18.97 6.92
N THR A 173 2.74 -20.06 6.54
CA THR A 173 3.13 -20.91 5.40
C THR A 173 2.30 -20.55 4.18
N TYR A 174 2.97 -20.09 3.14
CA TYR A 174 2.38 -19.79 1.84
C TYR A 174 2.83 -20.85 0.83
N GLU A 175 1.94 -21.24 -0.07
CA GLU A 175 2.23 -22.12 -1.20
C GLU A 175 2.20 -21.32 -2.50
N VAL A 176 3.25 -21.40 -3.29
CA VAL A 176 3.36 -20.72 -4.59
C VAL A 176 2.26 -21.20 -5.53
N PHE A 177 1.52 -20.26 -6.12
CA PHE A 177 0.49 -20.56 -7.11
C PHE A 177 0.75 -19.91 -8.47
N GLU A 178 1.55 -18.86 -8.54
CA GLU A 178 1.83 -18.13 -9.77
C GLU A 178 3.21 -17.46 -9.74
N ASN A 179 3.89 -17.47 -10.88
CA ASN A 179 4.99 -16.57 -11.19
C ASN A 179 4.73 -15.87 -12.52
N ARG A 180 5.14 -14.61 -12.63
CA ARG A 180 4.96 -13.81 -13.85
C ARG A 180 5.90 -12.63 -13.92
N VAL A 181 6.14 -12.17 -15.15
CA VAL A 181 6.90 -10.95 -15.41
C VAL A 181 5.93 -9.83 -15.79
N ILE A 182 6.12 -8.66 -15.19
CA ILE A 182 5.26 -7.48 -15.38
C ILE A 182 6.08 -6.22 -15.62
N SER A 183 5.43 -5.17 -16.17
CA SER A 183 6.01 -3.83 -16.21
C SER A 183 6.14 -3.25 -14.79
N PRO A 184 7.19 -2.44 -14.52
CA PRO A 184 7.35 -1.72 -13.25
C PRO A 184 6.14 -0.85 -12.87
N ASP A 185 5.39 -0.36 -13.85
CA ASP A 185 4.23 0.52 -13.67
C ASP A 185 2.95 -0.25 -13.27
N THR A 186 3.01 -1.60 -13.18
CA THR A 186 1.85 -2.44 -12.85
C THR A 186 1.59 -2.45 -11.34
N VAL A 187 1.34 -1.27 -10.75
CA VAL A 187 1.09 -1.11 -9.30
C VAL A 187 -0.16 -1.83 -8.80
N SER A 188 -1.07 -2.22 -9.69
CA SER A 188 -2.26 -3.00 -9.33
C SER A 188 -1.95 -4.36 -8.73
N ILE A 189 -0.76 -4.93 -8.99
CA ILE A 189 -0.28 -6.20 -8.43
C ILE A 189 -0.14 -6.15 -6.90
N MET A 190 0.05 -4.97 -6.32
CA MET A 190 0.20 -4.78 -4.88
C MET A 190 -1.13 -4.80 -4.12
N ARG A 191 -2.27 -4.75 -4.83
CA ARG A 191 -3.59 -4.74 -4.19
C ARG A 191 -3.91 -6.09 -3.57
N SER A 192 -4.63 -6.07 -2.44
CA SER A 192 -5.15 -7.30 -1.84
C SER A 192 -6.23 -7.93 -2.73
N THR A 193 -6.28 -9.26 -2.73
CA THR A 193 -7.32 -10.04 -3.40
C THR A 193 -8.41 -10.38 -2.40
N LYS A 194 -9.66 -10.14 -2.76
CA LYS A 194 -10.81 -10.37 -1.86
C LYS A 194 -10.80 -11.80 -1.31
N GLY A 195 -10.88 -11.92 0.01
CA GLY A 195 -10.97 -13.20 0.72
C GLY A 195 -9.67 -14.01 0.73
N LYS A 196 -8.53 -13.43 0.33
CA LYS A 196 -7.25 -14.13 0.30
C LYS A 196 -6.17 -13.38 1.08
N ASN A 197 -5.32 -14.15 1.73
CA ASN A 197 -4.05 -13.68 2.24
C ASN A 197 -2.96 -14.26 1.34
N ILE A 198 -2.25 -13.39 0.63
CA ILE A 198 -1.20 -13.77 -0.31
C ILE A 198 0.11 -13.06 0.04
N VAL A 199 1.23 -13.69 -0.28
CA VAL A 199 2.54 -13.06 -0.34
C VAL A 199 2.91 -12.82 -1.80
N SER A 200 3.51 -11.66 -2.08
CA SER A 200 4.08 -11.34 -3.40
C SER A 200 5.54 -10.99 -3.24
N LEU A 201 6.42 -11.80 -3.79
CA LEU A 201 7.86 -11.57 -3.83
C LEU A 201 8.23 -10.90 -5.15
N GLN A 202 8.93 -9.77 -5.10
CA GLN A 202 9.33 -9.00 -6.27
C GLN A 202 10.84 -8.89 -6.39
N THR A 203 11.35 -9.08 -7.60
CA THR A 203 12.70 -8.70 -7.98
C THR A 203 12.75 -8.14 -9.41
N CYS A 204 13.90 -7.56 -9.82
CA CYS A 204 14.10 -7.12 -11.18
C CYS A 204 14.38 -8.31 -12.12
N THR A 205 14.04 -8.19 -13.39
CA THR A 205 14.47 -9.14 -14.43
C THR A 205 15.91 -8.87 -14.86
N LEU A 206 16.55 -9.87 -15.43
CA LEU A 206 17.87 -9.75 -16.08
C LEU A 206 17.70 -9.83 -17.59
N PRO A 207 18.66 -9.26 -18.38
CA PRO A 207 19.89 -8.58 -17.95
C PRO A 207 19.72 -7.06 -17.72
N ASP A 208 18.61 -6.46 -18.14
CA ASP A 208 18.43 -5.02 -18.29
C ASP A 208 17.62 -4.36 -17.16
N TYR A 209 17.10 -5.16 -16.21
CA TYR A 209 16.27 -4.70 -15.09
C TYR A 209 14.98 -3.97 -15.52
N SER A 210 14.57 -4.10 -16.78
CA SER A 210 13.44 -3.36 -17.37
C SER A 210 12.08 -3.79 -16.82
N GLN A 211 11.97 -5.03 -16.34
CA GLN A 211 10.72 -5.62 -15.85
C GLN A 211 10.85 -6.10 -14.40
N ARG A 212 9.75 -6.59 -13.86
CA ARG A 212 9.68 -7.18 -12.51
C ARG A 212 9.21 -8.62 -12.60
N LEU A 213 10.00 -9.52 -12.02
CA LEU A 213 9.56 -10.88 -11.73
C LEU A 213 8.78 -10.86 -10.42
N ILE A 214 7.58 -11.41 -10.45
CA ILE A 214 6.69 -11.56 -9.30
C ILE A 214 6.41 -13.04 -9.08
N VAL A 215 6.62 -13.52 -7.85
CA VAL A 215 6.18 -14.84 -7.40
C VAL A 215 5.12 -14.64 -6.33
N GLN A 216 3.96 -15.29 -6.48
CA GLN A 216 2.84 -15.17 -5.54
C GLN A 216 2.54 -16.52 -4.89
N GLY A 217 2.39 -16.49 -3.56
CA GLY A 217 1.93 -17.63 -2.74
C GLY A 217 0.66 -17.28 -1.99
N GLU A 218 -0.21 -18.27 -1.76
CA GLU A 218 -1.43 -18.15 -0.97
C GLU A 218 -1.25 -18.80 0.41
N LEU A 219 -1.68 -18.14 1.48
CA LEU A 219 -1.59 -18.64 2.85
C LEU A 219 -2.33 -19.96 2.99
N LYS A 220 -1.65 -20.98 3.52
CA LYS A 220 -2.20 -22.32 3.78
C LYS A 220 -2.32 -22.61 5.27
N ASP A 221 -1.35 -22.18 6.08
CA ASP A 221 -1.27 -22.49 7.50
C ASP A 221 -0.56 -21.40 8.29
N LYS A 222 -0.87 -21.30 9.58
CA LYS A 222 -0.16 -20.48 10.56
C LYS A 222 0.01 -21.25 11.86
N LYS A 223 1.21 -21.31 12.38
CA LYS A 223 1.59 -22.04 13.60
C LYS A 223 2.38 -21.18 14.55
#